data_5a223e525bed48a10b34dc76cffe6a7e
#
_entry.id   5a223e525bed48a10b34dc76cffe6a7e
#
_cell.length_a   1.000
_cell.length_b   1.000
_cell.length_c   1.000
_cell.angle_alpha   90.00
_cell.angle_beta   90.00
_cell.angle_gamma   90.00
#
_symmetry.space_group_name_H-M   'P 1'
#
loop_
_entity.id
_entity.type
_entity.pdbx_description
1 polymer ?
#
loop_
_entity_poly.entity_id
_entity_poly.type
_entity_poly.pdbx_seq_one_letter_code
_entity_poly.pdbx_strand_id
1 'polypeptide(L)'
;MAGDIFSNKLANLQTFFARCRNEHLSLSPQKTKLFMSEVVFTGEQVGSEGIKADLSKLTAVVNWQTPATIQNLGSFLGLTGYFRPLIRNYSLLEKPLKDLLNTLEVPKSAGKCAYQNAARSHQLQNQWSSEHDKVFVTLKITLTSSPVLKGPKYDGSSFTVTTDGCKDGFAGILTQRFEWVDSCGTTQM
;
A
#
# COMPACT_ATOMS: atom_id res chain seq x y z
N MET A 1 28.25 4.85 -22.63
CA MET A 1 26.96 5.15 -21.97
C MET A 1 26.75 4.44 -20.62
N ALA A 2 27.11 3.16 -20.42
CA ALA A 2 26.97 2.50 -19.09
C ALA A 2 27.90 3.11 -18.02
N GLY A 3 29.10 3.59 -18.39
CA GLY A 3 30.06 4.20 -17.46
C GLY A 3 29.55 5.52 -16.86
N ASP A 4 28.90 6.36 -17.67
CA ASP A 4 28.40 7.66 -17.22
C ASP A 4 27.27 7.52 -16.17
N ILE A 5 26.40 6.52 -16.33
CA ILE A 5 25.34 6.22 -15.37
C ILE A 5 25.92 5.78 -14.03
N PHE A 6 26.95 4.94 -14.03
CA PHE A 6 27.60 4.47 -12.81
C PHE A 6 28.34 5.61 -12.10
N SER A 7 29.11 6.41 -12.84
CA SER A 7 29.83 7.58 -12.32
C SER A 7 28.89 8.59 -11.69
N ASN A 8 27.76 8.87 -12.33
CA ASN A 8 26.74 9.76 -11.78
C ASN A 8 26.10 9.19 -10.49
N LYS A 9 25.83 7.90 -10.45
CA LYS A 9 25.32 7.25 -9.24
C LYS A 9 26.34 7.32 -8.09
N LEU A 10 27.61 7.16 -8.38
CA LEU A 10 28.68 7.25 -7.38
C LEU A 10 28.82 8.67 -6.85
N ALA A 11 28.77 9.69 -7.70
CA ALA A 11 28.81 11.10 -7.31
C ALA A 11 27.60 11.48 -6.44
N ASN A 12 26.39 10.99 -6.79
CA ASN A 12 25.19 11.19 -5.98
C ASN A 12 25.31 10.54 -4.60
N LEU A 13 25.89 9.33 -4.52
CA LEU A 13 26.13 8.64 -3.27
C LEU A 13 27.14 9.38 -2.38
N GLN A 14 28.22 9.92 -2.97
CA GLN A 14 29.18 10.75 -2.25
C GLN A 14 28.50 12.01 -1.68
N THR A 15 27.67 12.68 -2.49
CA THR A 15 26.90 13.85 -2.05
C THR A 15 25.94 13.50 -0.91
N PHE A 16 25.28 12.36 -0.99
CA PHE A 16 24.39 11.87 0.07
C PHE A 16 25.16 11.63 1.38
N PHE A 17 26.29 10.94 1.33
CA PHE A 17 27.09 10.68 2.53
C PHE A 17 27.68 11.98 3.11
N ALA A 18 28.06 12.93 2.28
CA ALA A 18 28.51 14.26 2.75
C ALA A 18 27.38 14.99 3.49
N ARG A 19 26.15 14.97 2.96
CA ARG A 19 24.98 15.54 3.67
C ARG A 19 24.69 14.82 4.97
N CYS A 20 24.69 13.50 5.00
CA CYS A 20 24.50 12.75 6.24
C CYS A 20 25.52 13.15 7.33
N ARG A 21 26.79 13.33 6.94
CA ARG A 21 27.86 13.78 7.86
C ARG A 21 27.61 15.19 8.37
N ASN A 22 27.25 16.11 7.50
CA ASN A 22 27.00 17.52 7.87
C ASN A 22 25.79 17.64 8.81
N GLU A 23 24.74 16.81 8.60
CA GLU A 23 23.53 16.79 9.41
C GLU A 23 23.63 15.84 10.62
N HIS A 24 24.82 15.30 10.91
CA HIS A 24 25.06 14.37 12.01
C HIS A 24 24.17 13.10 12.00
N LEU A 25 23.77 12.64 10.81
CA LEU A 25 22.99 11.42 10.65
C LEU A 25 23.90 10.20 10.60
N SER A 26 23.64 9.23 11.47
CA SER A 26 24.36 7.95 11.50
C SER A 26 23.65 6.91 10.65
N LEU A 27 24.39 6.23 9.80
CA LEU A 27 23.91 5.12 8.99
C LEU A 27 24.39 3.79 9.56
N SER A 28 23.52 2.78 9.59
CA SER A 28 23.90 1.42 10.00
C SER A 28 24.47 0.68 8.78
N PRO A 29 25.74 0.26 8.80
CA PRO A 29 26.32 -0.49 7.69
C PRO A 29 25.59 -1.80 7.38
N GLN A 30 25.10 -2.51 8.42
CA GLN A 30 24.36 -3.77 8.25
C GLN A 30 22.99 -3.58 7.58
N LYS A 31 22.36 -2.40 7.77
CA LYS A 31 21.06 -2.08 7.16
C LYS A 31 21.19 -1.33 5.84
N THR A 32 22.36 -0.80 5.53
CA THR A 32 22.63 -0.07 4.29
C THR A 32 22.88 -1.06 3.17
N LYS A 33 21.99 -1.09 2.18
CA LYS A 33 22.11 -1.93 0.99
C LYS A 33 22.34 -1.04 -0.22
N LEU A 34 23.49 -1.19 -0.87
CA LEU A 34 23.87 -0.39 -2.04
C LEU A 34 23.94 -1.28 -3.28
N PHE A 35 23.63 -0.68 -4.43
CA PHE A 35 23.73 -1.32 -5.75
C PHE A 35 22.91 -2.62 -5.89
N MET A 36 21.79 -2.70 -5.18
CA MET A 36 20.87 -3.82 -5.29
C MET A 36 19.93 -3.61 -6.47
N SER A 37 19.62 -4.68 -7.19
CA SER A 37 18.58 -4.67 -8.24
C SER A 37 17.18 -4.53 -7.65
N GLU A 38 16.97 -5.12 -6.48
CA GLU A 38 15.73 -5.06 -5.71
C GLU A 38 16.05 -4.94 -4.22
N VAL A 39 15.20 -4.21 -3.50
CA VAL A 39 15.34 -4.02 -2.05
C VAL A 39 13.96 -4.03 -1.39
N VAL A 40 13.88 -4.66 -0.22
CA VAL A 40 12.69 -4.54 0.64
C VAL A 40 12.83 -3.28 1.48
N PHE A 41 11.91 -2.35 1.31
CA PHE A 41 11.86 -1.09 2.03
C PHE A 41 10.45 -0.87 2.59
N THR A 42 10.35 -0.66 3.90
CA THR A 42 9.07 -0.46 4.62
C THR A 42 8.00 -1.54 4.35
N GLY A 43 8.42 -2.77 3.99
CA GLY A 43 7.52 -3.89 3.68
C GLY A 43 6.97 -3.89 2.25
N GLU A 44 7.63 -3.18 1.37
CA GLU A 44 7.42 -3.21 -0.08
C GLU A 44 8.72 -3.61 -0.76
N GLN A 45 8.62 -4.37 -1.84
CA GLN A 45 9.74 -4.72 -2.70
C GLN A 45 9.86 -3.69 -3.80
N VAL A 46 10.96 -2.93 -3.80
CA VAL A 46 11.25 -1.87 -4.78
C VAL A 46 12.31 -2.37 -5.75
N GLY A 47 12.02 -2.32 -7.04
CA GLY A 47 12.93 -2.76 -8.10
C GLY A 47 12.76 -1.95 -9.39
N SER A 48 13.41 -2.40 -10.46
CA SER A 48 13.36 -1.75 -11.77
C SER A 48 11.96 -1.72 -12.40
N GLU A 49 11.12 -2.70 -12.08
CA GLU A 49 9.74 -2.79 -12.57
C GLU A 49 8.76 -1.90 -11.79
N GLY A 50 9.18 -1.40 -10.61
CA GLY A 50 8.34 -0.60 -9.73
C GLY A 50 8.30 -1.13 -8.30
N ILE A 51 7.17 -0.91 -7.63
CA ILE A 51 6.94 -1.28 -6.23
C ILE A 51 5.92 -2.42 -6.20
N LYS A 52 6.27 -3.49 -5.49
CA LYS A 52 5.43 -4.68 -5.26
C LYS A 52 5.24 -4.89 -3.77
N ALA A 53 4.20 -5.60 -3.39
CA ALA A 53 4.05 -6.03 -2.00
C ALA A 53 5.13 -7.07 -1.63
N ASP A 54 5.64 -7.00 -0.40
CA ASP A 54 6.57 -8.00 0.12
C ASP A 54 5.87 -9.37 0.23
N LEU A 55 6.48 -10.40 -0.37
CA LEU A 55 5.95 -11.77 -0.41
C LEU A 55 5.68 -12.34 0.98
N SER A 56 6.48 -11.99 1.98
CA SER A 56 6.27 -12.47 3.37
C SER A 56 4.95 -11.97 3.95
N LYS A 57 4.55 -10.73 3.62
CA LYS A 57 3.27 -10.16 4.02
C LYS A 57 2.11 -10.72 3.19
N LEU A 58 2.34 -11.01 1.91
CA LEU A 58 1.34 -11.63 1.05
C LEU A 58 0.97 -13.03 1.52
N THR A 59 1.93 -13.81 2.03
CA THR A 59 1.65 -15.13 2.62
C THR A 59 0.65 -15.04 3.77
N ALA A 60 0.75 -14.01 4.61
CA ALA A 60 -0.24 -13.77 5.66
C ALA A 60 -1.64 -13.49 5.10
N VAL A 61 -1.75 -12.72 4.01
CA VAL A 61 -3.03 -12.45 3.34
C VAL A 61 -3.63 -13.70 2.73
N VAL A 62 -2.82 -14.51 2.02
CA VAL A 62 -3.29 -15.77 1.40
C VAL A 62 -3.90 -16.71 2.43
N ASN A 63 -3.20 -16.89 3.56
CA ASN A 63 -3.60 -17.82 4.62
C ASN A 63 -4.67 -17.24 5.56
N TRP A 64 -5.10 -15.99 5.35
CA TRP A 64 -6.11 -15.36 6.20
C TRP A 64 -7.44 -16.10 6.10
N GLN A 65 -7.95 -16.54 7.23
CA GLN A 65 -9.25 -17.22 7.31
C GLN A 65 -10.39 -16.21 7.19
N THR A 66 -11.56 -16.66 6.76
CA THR A 66 -12.77 -15.83 6.75
C THR A 66 -12.98 -15.20 8.13
N PRO A 67 -13.14 -13.88 8.22
CA PRO A 67 -13.28 -13.20 9.50
C PRO A 67 -14.51 -13.66 10.27
N ALA A 68 -14.32 -14.19 11.48
CA ALA A 68 -15.41 -14.59 12.35
C ALA A 68 -15.94 -13.44 13.21
N THR A 69 -15.10 -12.44 13.50
CA THR A 69 -15.44 -11.30 14.35
C THR A 69 -15.14 -9.97 13.69
N ILE A 70 -15.76 -8.90 14.19
CA ILE A 70 -15.46 -7.51 13.77
C ILE A 70 -13.96 -7.20 13.93
N GLN A 71 -13.33 -7.69 14.99
CA GLN A 71 -11.89 -7.49 15.19
C GLN A 71 -11.07 -8.16 14.08
N ASN A 72 -11.40 -9.41 13.72
CA ASN A 72 -10.69 -10.14 12.67
C ASN A 72 -10.86 -9.43 11.31
N LEU A 73 -12.07 -8.94 11.02
CA LEU A 73 -12.36 -8.16 9.83
C LEU A 73 -11.59 -6.85 9.82
N GLY A 74 -11.57 -6.11 10.93
CA GLY A 74 -10.80 -4.87 11.06
C GLY A 74 -9.30 -5.09 10.87
N SER A 75 -8.76 -6.21 11.37
CA SER A 75 -7.35 -6.58 11.19
C SER A 75 -7.04 -6.92 9.72
N PHE A 76 -7.93 -7.65 9.04
CA PHE A 76 -7.81 -7.94 7.61
C PHE A 76 -7.83 -6.66 6.77
N LEU A 77 -8.83 -5.78 6.99
CA LEU A 77 -8.93 -4.50 6.28
C LEU A 77 -7.75 -3.55 6.59
N GLY A 78 -7.22 -3.61 7.82
CA GLY A 78 -6.01 -2.88 8.19
C GLY A 78 -4.78 -3.34 7.40
N LEU A 79 -4.62 -4.66 7.22
CA LEU A 79 -3.53 -5.22 6.42
C LEU A 79 -3.71 -4.94 4.93
N THR A 80 -4.88 -5.18 4.36
CA THR A 80 -5.14 -4.92 2.93
C THR A 80 -5.10 -3.43 2.61
N GLY A 81 -5.55 -2.57 3.55
CA GLY A 81 -5.49 -1.12 3.45
C GLY A 81 -4.06 -0.56 3.39
N TYR A 82 -3.08 -1.26 3.97
CA TYR A 82 -1.67 -0.92 3.81
C TYR A 82 -1.24 -1.01 2.33
N PHE A 83 -1.79 -1.96 1.58
CA PHE A 83 -1.51 -2.18 0.17
C PHE A 83 -2.50 -1.46 -0.78
N ARG A 84 -3.34 -0.58 -0.25
CA ARG A 84 -4.35 0.15 -1.05
C ARG A 84 -3.78 0.86 -2.30
N PRO A 85 -2.54 1.39 -2.32
CA PRO A 85 -1.99 1.99 -3.54
C PRO A 85 -1.78 0.99 -4.68
N LEU A 86 -1.62 -0.30 -4.35
CA LEU A 86 -1.44 -1.39 -5.31
C LEU A 86 -2.77 -1.94 -5.85
N ILE A 87 -3.91 -1.57 -5.25
CA ILE A 87 -5.22 -2.10 -5.61
C ILE A 87 -6.06 -1.00 -6.25
N ARG A 88 -6.38 -1.18 -7.53
CA ARG A 88 -7.26 -0.26 -8.24
C ARG A 88 -8.65 -0.24 -7.58
N ASN A 89 -9.21 0.95 -7.40
CA ASN A 89 -10.55 1.16 -6.82
C ASN A 89 -10.72 0.48 -5.44
N TYR A 90 -9.65 0.40 -4.64
CA TYR A 90 -9.67 -0.25 -3.33
C TYR A 90 -10.87 0.16 -2.46
N SER A 91 -11.17 1.46 -2.38
CA SER A 91 -12.27 1.98 -1.55
C SER A 91 -13.65 1.47 -1.98
N LEU A 92 -13.86 1.23 -3.28
CA LEU A 92 -15.10 0.64 -3.78
C LEU A 92 -15.16 -0.86 -3.49
N LEU A 93 -14.02 -1.56 -3.63
CA LEU A 93 -13.91 -2.98 -3.32
C LEU A 93 -14.10 -3.26 -1.83
N GLU A 94 -13.48 -2.47 -0.95
CA GLU A 94 -13.57 -2.71 0.49
C GLU A 94 -14.93 -2.36 1.09
N LYS A 95 -15.73 -1.51 0.40
CA LYS A 95 -16.95 -0.91 0.95
C LYS A 95 -17.89 -1.92 1.62
N PRO A 96 -18.28 -3.05 0.99
CA PRO A 96 -19.19 -4.00 1.64
C PRO A 96 -18.62 -4.54 2.96
N LEU A 97 -17.33 -4.86 3.01
CA LEU A 97 -16.68 -5.33 4.23
C LEU A 97 -16.55 -4.23 5.29
N LYS A 98 -16.31 -3.00 4.86
CA LYS A 98 -16.22 -1.85 5.75
C LYS A 98 -17.57 -1.50 6.37
N ASP A 99 -18.65 -1.66 5.62
CA ASP A 99 -20.01 -1.42 6.13
C ASP A 99 -20.34 -2.40 7.27
N LEU A 100 -19.82 -3.64 7.26
CA LEU A 100 -19.93 -4.57 8.39
C LEU A 100 -19.22 -4.05 9.65
N LEU A 101 -18.09 -3.34 9.53
CA LEU A 101 -17.46 -2.73 10.71
C LEU A 101 -18.34 -1.68 11.37
N ASN A 102 -19.17 -0.98 10.58
CA ASN A 102 -20.05 0.06 11.05
C ASN A 102 -21.31 -0.49 11.74
N THR A 103 -21.56 -1.80 11.67
CA THR A 103 -22.68 -2.44 12.40
C THR A 103 -22.42 -2.54 13.91
N LEU A 104 -21.15 -2.34 14.33
CA LEU A 104 -20.80 -2.33 15.74
C LEU A 104 -21.19 -1.01 16.41
N GLU A 105 -22.31 -1.01 17.10
CA GLU A 105 -22.79 0.15 17.85
C GLU A 105 -22.11 0.23 19.23
N VAL A 106 -21.00 0.98 19.28
CA VAL A 106 -20.33 1.32 20.55
C VAL A 106 -20.30 2.83 20.70
N PRO A 107 -20.85 3.40 21.78
CA PRO A 107 -20.79 4.83 22.01
C PRO A 107 -19.35 5.34 22.01
N LYS A 108 -19.09 6.46 21.31
CA LYS A 108 -17.75 7.07 21.27
C LYS A 108 -17.21 7.41 22.67
N SER A 109 -18.09 7.65 23.62
CA SER A 109 -17.79 7.93 25.03
C SER A 109 -17.26 6.70 25.80
N ALA A 110 -17.50 5.48 25.31
CA ALA A 110 -17.10 4.24 25.98
C ALA A 110 -15.59 3.95 25.95
N GLY A 111 -14.84 4.67 25.11
CA GLY A 111 -13.40 4.56 25.01
C GLY A 111 -12.90 3.35 24.21
N LYS A 112 -11.59 3.36 23.91
CA LYS A 112 -10.94 2.37 23.03
C LYS A 112 -11.03 0.93 23.53
N CYS A 113 -10.91 0.71 24.85
CA CYS A 113 -10.96 -0.63 25.42
C CYS A 113 -12.34 -1.28 25.26
N ALA A 114 -13.43 -0.50 25.49
CA ALA A 114 -14.79 -0.99 25.32
C ALA A 114 -15.06 -1.37 23.86
N TYR A 115 -14.63 -0.54 22.91
CA TYR A 115 -14.71 -0.86 21.48
C TYR A 115 -13.98 -2.17 21.13
N GLN A 116 -12.75 -2.34 21.61
CA GLN A 116 -11.96 -3.54 21.33
C GLN A 116 -12.61 -4.80 21.90
N ASN A 117 -13.16 -4.74 23.12
CA ASN A 117 -13.85 -5.86 23.72
C ASN A 117 -15.14 -6.22 22.96
N ALA A 118 -15.92 -5.22 22.58
CA ALA A 118 -17.12 -5.41 21.77
C ALA A 118 -16.77 -6.00 20.40
N ALA A 119 -15.73 -5.51 19.73
CA ALA A 119 -15.28 -6.01 18.43
C ALA A 119 -14.77 -7.46 18.48
N ARG A 120 -14.22 -7.91 19.62
CA ARG A 120 -13.81 -9.31 19.84
C ARG A 120 -14.98 -10.26 20.01
N SER A 121 -16.04 -9.80 20.68
CA SER A 121 -17.22 -10.63 20.99
C SER A 121 -18.26 -10.62 19.86
N HIS A 122 -18.28 -9.58 19.03
CA HIS A 122 -19.27 -9.45 17.96
C HIS A 122 -18.98 -10.42 16.81
N GLN A 123 -19.84 -11.43 16.68
CA GLN A 123 -19.74 -12.46 15.63
C GLN A 123 -20.38 -11.98 14.34
N LEU A 124 -19.70 -12.20 13.21
CA LEU A 124 -20.15 -11.81 11.87
C LEU A 124 -21.01 -12.87 11.18
N GLN A 125 -21.10 -14.08 11.75
CA GLN A 125 -21.68 -15.26 11.08
C GLN A 125 -23.07 -15.00 10.48
N ASN A 126 -23.93 -14.23 11.17
CA ASN A 126 -25.28 -13.91 10.69
C ASN A 126 -25.35 -12.73 9.72
N GLN A 127 -24.28 -11.94 9.61
CA GLN A 127 -24.21 -10.74 8.75
C GLN A 127 -23.35 -10.99 7.52
N TRP A 128 -22.55 -12.06 7.52
CA TRP A 128 -21.65 -12.42 6.43
C TRP A 128 -22.44 -13.06 5.28
N SER A 129 -22.39 -12.46 4.09
CA SER A 129 -23.09 -12.91 2.90
C SER A 129 -22.12 -13.37 1.80
N SER A 130 -22.65 -13.98 0.75
CA SER A 130 -21.87 -14.35 -0.43
C SER A 130 -21.22 -13.15 -1.15
N GLU A 131 -21.75 -11.95 -0.98
CA GLU A 131 -21.14 -10.72 -1.48
C GLU A 131 -19.84 -10.42 -0.71
N HIS A 132 -19.87 -10.54 0.62
CA HIS A 132 -18.69 -10.36 1.46
C HIS A 132 -17.59 -11.39 1.14
N ASP A 133 -17.97 -12.66 0.88
CA ASP A 133 -17.03 -13.70 0.41
C ASP A 133 -16.37 -13.31 -0.92
N LYS A 134 -17.15 -12.84 -1.89
CA LYS A 134 -16.61 -12.40 -3.20
C LYS A 134 -15.60 -11.28 -3.02
N VAL A 135 -15.93 -10.27 -2.23
CA VAL A 135 -15.02 -9.14 -1.97
C VAL A 135 -13.75 -9.60 -1.25
N PHE A 136 -13.91 -10.42 -0.21
CA PHE A 136 -12.80 -10.99 0.55
C PHE A 136 -11.84 -11.77 -0.35
N VAL A 137 -12.36 -12.67 -1.17
CA VAL A 137 -11.57 -13.47 -2.12
C VAL A 137 -10.95 -12.57 -3.20
N THR A 138 -11.69 -11.59 -3.72
CA THR A 138 -11.17 -10.65 -4.73
C THR A 138 -9.99 -9.86 -4.20
N LEU A 139 -10.06 -9.34 -2.97
CA LEU A 139 -8.94 -8.62 -2.35
C LEU A 139 -7.71 -9.53 -2.19
N LYS A 140 -7.90 -10.80 -1.78
CA LYS A 140 -6.81 -11.79 -1.68
C LYS A 140 -6.18 -12.06 -3.05
N ILE A 141 -6.99 -12.34 -4.07
CA ILE A 141 -6.51 -12.60 -5.44
C ILE A 141 -5.77 -11.39 -5.99
N THR A 142 -6.33 -10.18 -5.86
CA THR A 142 -5.71 -8.97 -6.37
C THR A 142 -4.32 -8.73 -5.77
N LEU A 143 -4.17 -8.91 -4.47
CA LEU A 143 -2.88 -8.76 -3.81
C LEU A 143 -1.87 -9.84 -4.20
N THR A 144 -2.34 -11.07 -4.41
CA THR A 144 -1.47 -12.21 -4.76
C THR A 144 -1.14 -12.29 -6.25
N SER A 145 -1.88 -11.60 -7.11
CA SER A 145 -1.56 -11.46 -8.53
C SER A 145 -0.36 -10.53 -8.82
N SER A 146 0.40 -10.17 -7.79
CA SER A 146 1.59 -9.31 -7.88
C SER A 146 1.33 -7.96 -8.53
N PRO A 147 0.37 -7.17 -8.00
CA PRO A 147 0.14 -5.84 -8.53
C PRO A 147 1.40 -5.00 -8.39
N VAL A 148 1.76 -4.28 -9.45
CA VAL A 148 2.94 -3.44 -9.49
C VAL A 148 2.53 -1.98 -9.58
N LEU A 149 2.96 -1.18 -8.61
CA LEU A 149 2.89 0.26 -8.71
C LEU A 149 4.10 0.74 -9.51
N LYS A 150 3.85 1.22 -10.72
CA LYS A 150 4.92 1.69 -11.62
C LYS A 150 5.56 2.95 -11.04
N GLY A 151 6.89 3.00 -11.10
CA GLY A 151 7.65 4.21 -10.80
C GLY A 151 7.39 5.32 -11.84
N PRO A 152 7.66 6.59 -11.51
CA PRO A 152 7.50 7.69 -12.44
C PRO A 152 8.42 7.53 -13.64
N LYS A 153 7.92 7.88 -14.82
CA LYS A 153 8.71 7.96 -16.06
C LYS A 153 9.20 9.38 -16.27
N TYR A 154 10.47 9.50 -16.64
CA TYR A 154 11.10 10.79 -17.00
C TYR A 154 11.40 10.83 -18.51
N ASP A 155 10.43 10.40 -19.31
CA ASP A 155 10.50 10.29 -20.78
C ASP A 155 9.80 11.45 -21.52
N GLY A 156 9.46 12.52 -20.79
CA GLY A 156 8.66 13.63 -21.29
C GLY A 156 7.16 13.51 -21.04
N SER A 157 6.71 12.40 -20.49
CA SER A 157 5.29 12.24 -20.08
C SER A 157 4.92 13.24 -19.00
N SER A 158 3.72 13.81 -19.10
CA SER A 158 3.24 14.87 -18.21
C SER A 158 2.99 14.36 -16.79
N PHE A 159 3.36 15.17 -15.82
CA PHE A 159 2.92 15.01 -14.44
C PHE A 159 1.68 15.86 -14.18
N THR A 160 0.77 15.35 -13.34
CA THR A 160 -0.41 16.07 -12.88
C THR A 160 -0.25 16.36 -11.40
N VAL A 161 -0.39 17.61 -11.01
CA VAL A 161 -0.43 18.03 -9.60
C VAL A 161 -1.88 18.27 -9.23
N THR A 162 -2.38 17.52 -8.26
CA THR A 162 -3.69 17.75 -7.64
C THR A 162 -3.46 18.41 -6.30
N THR A 163 -4.04 19.58 -6.09
CA THR A 163 -3.88 20.34 -4.84
C THR A 163 -5.22 20.45 -4.12
N ASP A 164 -5.15 20.42 -2.81
CA ASP A 164 -6.26 20.68 -1.90
C ASP A 164 -5.80 21.63 -0.81
N GLY A 165 -6.65 22.56 -0.40
CA GLY A 165 -6.31 23.58 0.57
C GLY A 165 -7.42 23.84 1.58
N CYS A 166 -7.04 24.13 2.81
CA CYS A 166 -7.92 24.58 3.87
C CYS A 166 -7.35 25.85 4.52
N LYS A 167 -8.07 26.40 5.50
CA LYS A 167 -7.66 27.62 6.21
C LYS A 167 -6.25 27.52 6.81
N ASP A 168 -5.85 26.35 7.28
CA ASP A 168 -4.66 26.15 8.11
C ASP A 168 -3.51 25.47 7.34
N GLY A 169 -3.73 25.10 6.04
CA GLY A 169 -2.68 24.48 5.23
C GLY A 169 -3.14 24.06 3.84
N PHE A 170 -2.18 23.57 3.07
CA PHE A 170 -2.43 23.00 1.75
C PHE A 170 -1.67 21.69 1.59
N ALA A 171 -2.17 20.82 0.72
CA ALA A 171 -1.56 19.58 0.32
C ALA A 171 -1.50 19.47 -1.21
N GLY A 172 -0.56 18.70 -1.73
CA GLY A 172 -0.46 18.41 -3.13
C GLY A 172 -0.06 16.96 -3.37
N ILE A 173 -0.65 16.35 -4.39
CA ILE A 173 -0.30 15.00 -4.84
C ILE A 173 0.22 15.13 -6.27
N LEU A 174 1.45 14.64 -6.50
CA LEU A 174 2.04 14.54 -7.83
C LEU A 174 1.73 13.15 -8.38
N THR A 175 1.05 13.09 -9.52
CA THR A 175 0.67 11.86 -10.20
C THR A 175 1.13 11.87 -11.66
N GLN A 176 1.26 10.69 -12.24
CA GLN A 176 1.51 10.51 -13.66
C GLN A 176 0.54 9.47 -14.18
N ARG A 177 -0.09 9.73 -15.33
CA ARG A 177 -0.99 8.79 -15.97
C ARG A 177 -0.20 7.84 -16.85
N PHE A 178 -0.56 6.57 -16.79
CA PHE A 178 -0.01 5.53 -17.63
C PHE A 178 -1.13 4.89 -18.45
N GLU A 179 -0.94 4.86 -19.75
CA GLU A 179 -1.76 4.00 -20.60
C GLU A 179 -1.27 2.55 -20.47
N TRP A 180 -2.19 1.63 -20.35
CA TRP A 180 -1.90 0.21 -20.38
C TRP A 180 -2.98 -0.52 -21.15
N VAL A 181 -2.58 -1.59 -21.83
CA VAL A 181 -3.48 -2.44 -22.60
C VAL A 181 -3.81 -3.64 -21.72
N ASP A 182 -5.10 -3.88 -21.49
CA ASP A 182 -5.54 -5.04 -20.75
C ASP A 182 -5.40 -6.33 -21.59
N SER A 183 -5.67 -7.48 -20.98
CA SER A 183 -5.60 -8.79 -21.66
C SER A 183 -6.59 -8.95 -22.83
N CYS A 184 -7.57 -8.04 -22.93
CA CYS A 184 -8.54 -8.00 -24.02
C CYS A 184 -8.15 -7.03 -25.14
N GLY A 185 -6.98 -6.39 -25.06
CA GLY A 185 -6.51 -5.41 -26.04
C GLY A 185 -7.11 -4.01 -25.90
N THR A 186 -7.86 -3.73 -24.83
CA THR A 186 -8.45 -2.41 -24.59
C THR A 186 -7.46 -1.52 -23.87
N THR A 187 -7.17 -0.34 -24.46
CA THR A 187 -6.33 0.67 -23.82
C THR A 187 -7.10 1.30 -22.66
N GLN A 188 -6.53 1.25 -21.47
CA GLN A 188 -7.03 1.87 -20.26
C GLN A 188 -6.06 2.96 -19.78
N MET A 189 -6.58 4.01 -19.13
CA MET A 189 -5.82 5.17 -18.66
C MET A 189 -5.86 5.27 -17.13
#